data_0fb9b4e19c1bfe540eec2009ab98dd74
#
_entry.id   0fb9b4e19c1bfe540eec2009ab98dd74
#
_cell.length_a   1.000
_cell.length_b   1.000
_cell.length_c   1.000
_cell.angle_alpha   90.00
_cell.angle_beta   90.00
_cell.angle_gamma   90.00
#
_symmetry.space_group_name_H-M   'P 1'
#
loop_
_entity.id
_entity.type
_entity.pdbx_description
1 polymer ?
#
loop_
_entity_poly.entity_id
_entity_poly.type
_entity_poly.pdbx_seq_one_letter_code
_entity_poly.pdbx_strand_id
1 'polypeptide(L)'
;MAVLMSSFKALPLAARRRKLRPHLAPVADERGFTYLGLLFALALLGLALGAAGTVWSVVRQRDREQQLLWTGGEIRRAIGHYYQGGPGGLRVYPRSLQELTDDHRGPVVVRHLRRAYRDPMTDSDDWELIRGSDGGLIGVASKAKGKPMKRQGFAETDRAFADADCYCDWRFVYLPQLQQRMGKAPATPLRPPVLDLGRREVESDSGGSRSRR
;
A
#
# COMPACT_ATOMS: atom_id res chain seq x y z
N MET A 1 -27.08 60.02 102.37
CA MET A 1 -25.98 60.26 101.48
C MET A 1 -26.42 59.74 100.11
N ALA A 2 -26.39 60.59 99.12
CA ALA A 2 -27.02 60.50 97.82
C ALA A 2 -26.44 59.43 96.91
N VAL A 3 -27.30 58.72 96.20
CA VAL A 3 -26.97 57.90 95.07
C VAL A 3 -27.73 58.36 93.86
N LEU A 4 -27.04 58.91 92.89
CA LEU A 4 -27.57 59.32 91.58
C LEU A 4 -27.86 58.10 90.70
N MET A 5 -29.13 57.90 90.39
CA MET A 5 -29.57 56.95 89.33
C MET A 5 -29.53 57.67 88.01
N SER A 6 -28.61 57.22 87.14
CA SER A 6 -28.49 57.67 85.77
C SER A 6 -29.38 56.76 84.84
N SER A 7 -30.42 57.39 84.24
CA SER A 7 -31.26 56.75 83.31
C SER A 7 -30.60 56.48 81.95
N PHE A 8 -30.47 55.24 81.59
CA PHE A 8 -30.03 54.80 80.25
C PHE A 8 -31.29 54.63 79.35
N LYS A 9 -31.43 55.53 78.44
CA LYS A 9 -32.42 55.43 77.37
C LYS A 9 -32.01 54.40 76.34
N ALA A 10 -32.73 53.31 76.27
CA ALA A 10 -32.54 52.30 75.22
C ALA A 10 -33.04 52.82 73.85
N LEU A 11 -32.16 52.86 72.86
CA LEU A 11 -32.53 53.08 71.47
C LEU A 11 -33.10 51.80 70.90
N PRO A 12 -34.22 51.81 70.13
CA PRO A 12 -34.65 50.61 69.40
C PRO A 12 -33.84 50.42 68.14
N LEU A 13 -33.05 49.34 68.13
CA LEU A 13 -32.36 48.88 66.91
C LEU A 13 -33.41 48.29 65.92
N ALA A 14 -33.89 49.12 64.99
CA ALA A 14 -34.67 48.61 63.85
C ALA A 14 -33.83 47.73 62.98
N ALA A 15 -33.86 46.43 63.21
CA ALA A 15 -33.28 45.45 62.34
C ALA A 15 -33.98 45.44 60.99
N ARG A 16 -33.39 46.17 60.06
CA ARG A 16 -33.74 46.17 58.64
C ARG A 16 -33.39 44.80 58.04
N ARG A 17 -34.29 43.83 58.10
CA ARG A 17 -34.17 42.55 57.40
C ARG A 17 -34.12 42.84 55.88
N ARG A 18 -32.96 42.90 55.35
CA ARG A 18 -32.72 42.79 53.89
C ARG A 18 -33.22 41.39 53.49
N LYS A 19 -34.35 41.33 52.78
CA LYS A 19 -34.79 40.17 52.05
C LYS A 19 -33.74 39.93 50.96
N LEU A 20 -32.80 39.00 51.23
CA LEU A 20 -32.04 38.41 50.15
C LEU A 20 -33.05 37.71 49.24
N ARG A 21 -33.34 38.32 48.11
CA ARG A 21 -33.95 37.60 47.01
C ARG A 21 -32.95 36.59 46.51
N PRO A 22 -33.21 35.28 46.57
CA PRO A 22 -32.35 34.34 45.87
C PRO A 22 -32.45 34.68 44.37
N HIS A 23 -31.39 35.20 43.79
CA HIS A 23 -31.20 35.16 42.35
C HIS A 23 -31.15 33.68 41.99
N LEU A 24 -32.31 33.12 41.64
CA LEU A 24 -32.38 31.92 40.83
C LEU A 24 -31.75 32.31 39.50
N ALA A 25 -30.44 32.05 39.38
CA ALA A 25 -29.80 32.02 38.06
C ALA A 25 -30.61 31.06 37.20
N PRO A 26 -30.99 31.45 35.97
CA PRO A 26 -31.65 30.52 35.08
C PRO A 26 -30.68 29.36 34.91
N VAL A 27 -31.03 28.17 35.38
CA VAL A 27 -30.38 26.94 35.02
C VAL A 27 -30.62 26.84 33.52
N ALA A 28 -29.64 27.29 32.73
CA ALA A 28 -29.67 27.10 31.33
C ALA A 28 -29.90 25.60 31.11
N ASP A 29 -30.97 25.29 30.41
CA ASP A 29 -31.39 23.92 30.14
C ASP A 29 -30.37 23.30 29.17
N GLU A 30 -29.20 22.84 29.71
CA GLU A 30 -28.08 22.27 28.95
C GLU A 30 -28.43 20.92 28.35
N ARG A 31 -29.62 20.39 28.63
CA ARG A 31 -30.05 19.06 28.18
C ARG A 31 -30.22 18.98 26.66
N GLY A 32 -30.59 20.05 25.98
CA GLY A 32 -30.69 20.10 24.52
C GLY A 32 -29.34 20.13 23.81
N PHE A 33 -28.35 20.80 24.42
CA PHE A 33 -27.01 20.93 23.81
C PHE A 33 -26.22 19.62 23.80
N THR A 34 -26.34 18.83 24.86
CA THR A 34 -25.67 17.50 24.93
C THR A 34 -26.26 16.53 23.93
N TYR A 35 -27.60 16.53 23.73
CA TYR A 35 -28.24 15.68 22.72
C TYR A 35 -27.83 16.07 21.30
N LEU A 36 -27.85 17.35 20.96
CA LEU A 36 -27.41 17.86 19.67
C LEU A 36 -25.94 17.57 19.43
N GLY A 37 -25.08 17.73 20.46
CA GLY A 37 -23.68 17.39 20.43
C GLY A 37 -23.44 15.90 20.18
N LEU A 38 -24.24 15.04 20.81
CA LEU A 38 -24.19 13.60 20.60
C LEU A 38 -24.58 13.22 19.15
N LEU A 39 -25.66 13.79 18.64
CA LEU A 39 -26.10 13.55 17.26
C LEU A 39 -25.02 13.99 16.26
N PHE A 40 -24.42 15.16 16.49
CA PHE A 40 -23.34 15.67 15.65
C PHE A 40 -22.10 14.76 15.70
N ALA A 41 -21.72 14.31 16.89
CA ALA A 41 -20.61 13.36 17.06
C ALA A 41 -20.87 12.03 16.34
N LEU A 42 -22.08 11.49 16.43
CA LEU A 42 -22.46 10.26 15.70
C LEU A 42 -22.46 10.47 14.18
N ALA A 43 -22.91 11.62 13.70
CA ALA A 43 -22.87 11.97 12.28
C ALA A 43 -21.42 12.05 11.76
N LEU A 44 -20.53 12.72 12.50
CA LEU A 44 -19.11 12.79 12.18
C LEU A 44 -18.44 11.42 12.21
N LEU A 45 -18.77 10.60 13.21
CA LEU A 45 -18.24 9.23 13.30
C LEU A 45 -18.69 8.39 12.10
N GLY A 46 -19.97 8.48 11.71
CA GLY A 46 -20.50 7.80 10.53
C GLY A 46 -19.79 8.22 9.24
N LEU A 47 -19.54 9.52 9.07
CA LEU A 47 -18.80 10.06 7.93
C LEU A 47 -17.34 9.56 7.91
N ALA A 48 -16.69 9.56 9.07
CA ALA A 48 -15.31 9.08 9.21
C ALA A 48 -15.18 7.58 8.89
N LEU A 49 -16.12 6.75 9.38
CA LEU A 49 -16.15 5.32 9.09
C LEU A 49 -16.40 5.05 7.60
N GLY A 50 -17.29 5.82 6.96
CA GLY A 50 -17.53 5.73 5.51
C GLY A 50 -16.26 6.04 4.70
N ALA A 51 -15.55 7.11 5.05
CA ALA A 51 -14.28 7.47 4.41
C ALA A 51 -13.20 6.40 4.63
N ALA A 52 -13.10 5.85 5.83
CA ALA A 52 -12.15 4.78 6.13
C ALA A 52 -12.39 3.52 5.28
N GLY A 53 -13.65 3.16 5.03
CA GLY A 53 -14.02 2.00 4.21
C GLY A 53 -13.53 2.10 2.76
N THR A 54 -13.61 3.27 2.16
CA THR A 54 -13.14 3.50 0.78
C THR A 54 -11.62 3.39 0.67
N VAL A 55 -10.88 4.00 1.60
CA VAL A 55 -9.41 3.89 1.64
C VAL A 55 -8.99 2.42 1.80
N TRP A 56 -9.63 1.68 2.68
CA TRP A 56 -9.33 0.28 2.94
C TRP A 56 -9.53 -0.60 1.70
N SER A 57 -10.60 -0.36 0.92
CA SER A 57 -10.87 -1.12 -0.30
C SER A 57 -9.78 -0.90 -1.36
N VAL A 58 -9.30 0.33 -1.51
CA VAL A 58 -8.21 0.69 -2.44
C VAL A 58 -6.90 0.01 -2.04
N VAL A 59 -6.56 0.06 -0.75
CA VAL A 59 -5.33 -0.58 -0.23
C VAL A 59 -5.38 -2.09 -0.50
N ARG A 60 -6.49 -2.75 -0.13
CA ARG A 60 -6.65 -4.20 -0.38
C ARG A 60 -6.55 -4.57 -1.85
N GLN A 61 -7.08 -3.75 -2.75
CA GLN A 61 -6.99 -4.02 -4.17
C GLN A 61 -5.53 -3.93 -4.65
N ARG A 62 -4.77 -2.92 -4.21
CA ARG A 62 -3.34 -2.80 -4.52
C ARG A 62 -2.51 -3.97 -3.99
N ASP A 63 -2.81 -4.43 -2.78
CA ASP A 63 -2.13 -5.60 -2.20
C ASP A 63 -2.39 -6.86 -3.02
N ARG A 64 -3.64 -7.07 -3.45
CA ARG A 64 -4.00 -8.20 -4.33
C ARG A 64 -3.31 -8.11 -5.69
N GLU A 65 -3.19 -6.92 -6.27
CA GLU A 65 -2.44 -6.71 -7.52
C GLU A 65 -0.96 -7.06 -7.37
N GLN A 66 -0.33 -6.62 -6.29
CA GLN A 66 1.06 -6.98 -6.02
C GLN A 66 1.23 -8.49 -5.84
N GLN A 67 0.31 -9.11 -5.12
CA GLN A 67 0.31 -10.55 -4.93
C GLN A 67 0.07 -11.29 -6.23
N LEU A 68 -0.80 -10.80 -7.13
CA LEU A 68 -1.03 -11.37 -8.46
C LEU A 68 0.23 -11.31 -9.32
N LEU A 69 0.92 -10.16 -9.35
CA LEU A 69 2.17 -10.00 -10.08
C LEU A 69 3.25 -10.95 -9.55
N TRP A 70 3.35 -11.10 -8.24
CA TRP A 70 4.30 -12.03 -7.64
C TRP A 70 3.95 -13.48 -7.97
N THR A 71 2.70 -13.89 -7.75
CA THR A 71 2.23 -15.27 -7.96
C THR A 71 2.32 -15.68 -9.44
N GLY A 72 1.84 -14.83 -10.34
CA GLY A 72 1.92 -15.07 -11.78
C GLY A 72 3.38 -15.12 -12.26
N GLY A 73 4.23 -14.27 -11.70
CA GLY A 73 5.67 -14.30 -11.95
C GLY A 73 6.34 -15.59 -11.48
N GLU A 74 5.94 -16.13 -10.32
CA GLU A 74 6.43 -17.42 -9.80
C GLU A 74 6.02 -18.57 -10.73
N ILE A 75 4.74 -18.61 -11.14
CA ILE A 75 4.24 -19.63 -12.07
C ILE A 75 4.99 -19.55 -13.41
N ARG A 76 5.17 -18.37 -13.96
CA ARG A 76 5.93 -18.15 -15.20
C ARG A 76 7.38 -18.65 -15.07
N ARG A 77 8.06 -18.37 -13.96
CA ARG A 77 9.41 -18.86 -13.68
C ARG A 77 9.45 -20.38 -13.57
N ALA A 78 8.46 -20.97 -12.86
CA ALA A 78 8.36 -22.41 -12.73
C ALA A 78 8.18 -23.11 -14.08
N ILE A 79 7.32 -22.56 -14.97
CA ILE A 79 7.18 -23.05 -16.36
C ILE A 79 8.51 -22.99 -17.08
N GLY A 80 9.27 -21.89 -16.91
CA GLY A 80 10.59 -21.75 -17.50
C GLY A 80 11.59 -22.80 -17.01
N HIS A 81 11.63 -23.04 -15.71
CA HIS A 81 12.49 -24.08 -15.13
C HIS A 81 12.11 -25.48 -15.59
N TYR A 82 10.81 -25.78 -15.65
CA TYR A 82 10.30 -27.05 -16.17
C TYR A 82 10.72 -27.25 -17.62
N TYR A 83 10.56 -26.22 -18.47
CA TYR A 83 10.93 -26.27 -19.89
C TYR A 83 12.42 -26.46 -20.11
N GLN A 84 13.27 -25.82 -19.28
CA GLN A 84 14.73 -25.91 -19.40
C GLN A 84 15.31 -27.17 -18.75
N GLY A 85 14.66 -27.68 -17.69
CA GLY A 85 15.13 -28.80 -16.88
C GLY A 85 14.72 -30.18 -17.40
N GLY A 86 14.21 -30.30 -18.63
CA GLY A 86 13.80 -31.59 -19.19
C GLY A 86 14.94 -32.59 -19.30
N PRO A 87 14.71 -33.89 -19.00
CA PRO A 87 15.71 -34.93 -19.08
C PRO A 87 16.22 -35.06 -20.52
N GLY A 88 17.54 -35.26 -20.67
CA GLY A 88 18.17 -35.33 -21.99
C GLY A 88 18.14 -34.05 -22.83
N GLY A 89 17.85 -32.89 -22.19
CA GLY A 89 17.77 -31.61 -22.90
C GLY A 89 16.46 -31.39 -23.68
N LEU A 90 15.48 -32.25 -23.48
CA LEU A 90 14.13 -32.11 -24.06
C LEU A 90 13.44 -30.87 -23.54
N ARG A 91 13.04 -29.96 -24.45
CA ARG A 91 12.37 -28.71 -24.14
C ARG A 91 10.88 -28.85 -24.39
N VAL A 92 10.13 -29.30 -23.38
CA VAL A 92 8.69 -29.53 -23.45
C VAL A 92 8.00 -28.73 -22.37
N TYR A 93 6.88 -28.10 -22.70
CA TYR A 93 6.04 -27.39 -21.74
C TYR A 93 5.24 -28.36 -20.88
N PRO A 94 4.91 -28.02 -19.61
CA PRO A 94 4.03 -28.82 -18.79
C PRO A 94 2.61 -28.84 -19.39
N ARG A 95 1.85 -29.87 -19.10
CA ARG A 95 0.45 -29.99 -19.53
C ARG A 95 -0.52 -29.42 -18.51
N SER A 96 -0.11 -29.36 -17.24
CA SER A 96 -0.90 -28.86 -16.11
C SER A 96 -0.02 -28.10 -15.11
N LEU A 97 -0.67 -27.30 -14.25
CA LEU A 97 0.02 -26.64 -13.13
C LEU A 97 0.53 -27.66 -12.09
N GLN A 98 -0.06 -28.84 -12.02
CA GLN A 98 0.31 -29.88 -11.08
C GLN A 98 1.70 -30.48 -11.43
N GLU A 99 2.04 -30.56 -12.70
CA GLU A 99 3.39 -30.99 -13.13
C GLU A 99 4.50 -30.05 -12.68
N LEU A 100 4.17 -28.79 -12.32
CA LEU A 100 5.14 -27.85 -11.77
C LEU A 100 5.43 -28.13 -10.28
N THR A 101 4.50 -28.74 -9.56
CA THR A 101 4.70 -29.13 -8.16
C THR A 101 5.32 -30.51 -8.02
N ASP A 102 5.06 -31.40 -8.98
CA ASP A 102 5.50 -32.81 -8.95
C ASP A 102 5.92 -33.26 -10.36
N ASP A 103 7.16 -32.90 -10.75
CA ASP A 103 7.75 -33.32 -12.04
C ASP A 103 8.35 -34.73 -11.92
N HIS A 104 7.71 -35.69 -12.56
CA HIS A 104 8.11 -37.09 -12.59
C HIS A 104 8.87 -37.51 -13.86
N ARG A 105 9.34 -36.57 -14.68
CA ARG A 105 10.03 -36.87 -15.95
C ARG A 105 11.44 -37.46 -15.74
N GLY A 106 12.03 -37.24 -14.59
CA GLY A 106 13.34 -37.71 -14.22
C GLY A 106 13.29 -38.87 -13.20
N PRO A 107 14.47 -39.45 -12.84
CA PRO A 107 14.57 -40.47 -11.82
C PRO A 107 14.26 -39.97 -10.41
N VAL A 108 14.30 -38.66 -10.20
CA VAL A 108 13.99 -37.97 -8.95
C VAL A 108 12.88 -36.94 -9.23
N VAL A 109 11.88 -36.90 -8.35
CA VAL A 109 10.81 -35.90 -8.44
C VAL A 109 11.36 -34.51 -8.19
N VAL A 110 11.16 -33.62 -9.13
CA VAL A 110 11.61 -32.22 -9.05
C VAL A 110 10.40 -31.31 -8.82
N ARG A 111 10.54 -30.35 -7.91
CA ARG A 111 9.51 -29.35 -7.63
C ARG A 111 9.97 -28.00 -8.17
N HIS A 112 9.34 -27.54 -9.23
CA HIS A 112 9.57 -26.22 -9.82
C HIS A 112 8.74 -25.13 -9.13
N LEU A 113 7.64 -25.53 -8.47
CA LEU A 113 6.76 -24.68 -7.70
C LEU A 113 6.58 -25.26 -6.29
N ARG A 114 6.69 -24.44 -5.26
CA ARG A 114 6.58 -24.91 -3.87
C ARG A 114 5.20 -25.46 -3.51
N ARG A 115 4.15 -24.86 -4.10
CA ARG A 115 2.74 -25.24 -3.90
C ARG A 115 1.92 -24.74 -5.08
N ALA A 116 0.73 -25.27 -5.25
CA ALA A 116 -0.27 -24.64 -6.10
C ALA A 116 -0.67 -23.30 -5.49
N TYR A 117 -0.54 -22.22 -6.25
CA TYR A 117 -0.92 -20.89 -5.82
C TYR A 117 -2.35 -20.56 -6.29
N ARG A 118 -3.12 -19.95 -5.40
CA ARG A 118 -4.44 -19.41 -5.71
C ARG A 118 -4.30 -18.08 -6.44
N ASP A 119 -5.29 -17.77 -7.28
CA ASP A 119 -5.43 -16.45 -7.89
C ASP A 119 -5.89 -15.43 -6.81
N PRO A 120 -5.08 -14.42 -6.48
CA PRO A 120 -5.42 -13.47 -5.43
C PRO A 120 -6.62 -12.58 -5.75
N MET A 121 -6.98 -12.47 -7.03
CA MET A 121 -8.11 -11.63 -7.45
C MET A 121 -9.44 -12.35 -7.31
N THR A 122 -9.48 -13.65 -7.60
CA THR A 122 -10.69 -14.48 -7.53
C THR A 122 -10.76 -15.33 -6.27
N ASP A 123 -9.63 -15.44 -5.52
CA ASP A 123 -9.44 -16.33 -4.37
C ASP A 123 -9.73 -17.80 -4.69
N SER A 124 -9.51 -18.21 -5.94
CA SER A 124 -9.72 -19.56 -6.42
C SER A 124 -8.45 -20.17 -7.01
N ASP A 125 -8.41 -21.49 -7.11
CA ASP A 125 -7.31 -22.21 -7.78
C ASP A 125 -7.50 -22.25 -9.30
N ASP A 126 -8.57 -21.63 -9.82
CA ASP A 126 -9.00 -21.68 -11.20
C ASP A 126 -8.38 -20.56 -12.04
N TRP A 127 -7.15 -20.80 -12.50
CA TRP A 127 -6.45 -19.91 -13.42
C TRP A 127 -6.94 -20.07 -14.85
N GLU A 128 -6.87 -19.00 -15.64
CA GLU A 128 -6.93 -19.07 -17.10
C GLU A 128 -5.61 -19.65 -17.61
N LEU A 129 -5.67 -20.86 -18.20
CA LEU A 129 -4.49 -21.55 -18.71
C LEU A 129 -4.20 -21.14 -20.13
N ILE A 130 -3.03 -20.53 -20.37
CA ILE A 130 -2.59 -20.12 -21.70
C ILE A 130 -1.76 -21.26 -22.28
N ARG A 131 -2.25 -21.84 -23.39
CA ARG A 131 -1.60 -22.98 -24.06
C ARG A 131 -0.88 -22.54 -25.34
N GLY A 132 0.23 -23.18 -25.63
CA GLY A 132 0.94 -23.03 -26.87
C GLY A 132 0.32 -23.87 -28.00
N SER A 133 0.90 -23.77 -29.18
CA SER A 133 0.48 -24.52 -30.38
C SER A 133 0.64 -26.02 -30.23
N ASP A 134 1.53 -26.47 -29.35
CA ASP A 134 1.80 -27.86 -28.99
C ASP A 134 0.86 -28.40 -27.89
N GLY A 135 -0.10 -27.56 -27.43
CA GLY A 135 -1.02 -27.88 -26.32
C GLY A 135 -0.39 -27.77 -24.93
N GLY A 136 0.91 -27.49 -24.83
CA GLY A 136 1.60 -27.30 -23.58
C GLY A 136 1.21 -25.98 -22.91
N LEU A 137 1.33 -25.93 -21.59
CA LEU A 137 1.02 -24.76 -20.75
C LEU A 137 2.19 -23.76 -20.83
N ILE A 138 2.01 -22.67 -21.54
CA ILE A 138 3.01 -21.62 -21.71
C ILE A 138 2.88 -20.49 -20.67
N GLY A 139 1.72 -20.38 -20.01
CA GLY A 139 1.48 -19.32 -19.03
C GLY A 139 0.10 -19.38 -18.40
N VAL A 140 -0.16 -18.42 -17.52
CA VAL A 140 -1.45 -18.25 -16.85
C VAL A 140 -1.89 -16.79 -16.87
N ALA A 141 -3.21 -16.58 -16.73
CA ALA A 141 -3.80 -15.26 -16.47
C ALA A 141 -4.87 -15.39 -15.39
N SER A 142 -5.21 -14.27 -14.74
CA SER A 142 -6.34 -14.23 -13.82
C SER A 142 -7.67 -14.25 -14.60
N LYS A 143 -8.68 -14.90 -14.07
CA LYS A 143 -10.06 -14.83 -14.61
C LYS A 143 -10.83 -13.59 -14.17
N ALA A 144 -10.24 -12.75 -13.34
CA ALA A 144 -10.88 -11.55 -12.84
C ALA A 144 -11.05 -10.49 -13.93
N LYS A 145 -12.30 -10.01 -14.12
CA LYS A 145 -12.64 -8.99 -15.11
C LYS A 145 -12.53 -7.55 -14.61
N GLY A 146 -12.07 -7.37 -13.36
CA GLY A 146 -11.88 -6.05 -12.79
C GLY A 146 -10.79 -5.25 -13.49
N LYS A 147 -10.91 -3.92 -13.43
CA LYS A 147 -9.93 -3.01 -14.04
C LYS A 147 -8.73 -2.84 -13.12
N PRO A 148 -7.48 -3.04 -13.61
CA PRO A 148 -6.28 -2.84 -12.81
C PRO A 148 -6.10 -1.37 -12.38
N MET A 149 -5.66 -1.18 -11.14
CA MET A 149 -5.30 0.16 -10.64
C MET A 149 -3.86 0.53 -11.01
N LYS A 150 -2.96 -0.48 -11.01
CA LYS A 150 -1.56 -0.27 -11.39
C LYS A 150 -1.45 -0.05 -12.89
N ARG A 151 -0.88 1.10 -13.29
CA ARG A 151 -0.66 1.49 -14.69
C ARG A 151 0.80 1.70 -15.04
N GLN A 152 1.67 1.80 -14.04
CA GLN A 152 3.08 2.13 -14.22
C GLN A 152 3.97 1.35 -13.25
N GLY A 153 5.28 1.36 -13.50
CA GLY A 153 6.25 0.70 -12.63
C GLY A 153 6.20 -0.82 -12.72
N PHE A 154 5.90 -1.36 -13.90
CA PHE A 154 6.03 -2.79 -14.18
C PHE A 154 7.47 -3.17 -14.49
N ALA A 155 7.85 -4.42 -14.20
CA ALA A 155 9.07 -4.99 -14.69
C ALA A 155 9.07 -5.04 -16.23
N GLU A 156 10.25 -5.12 -16.84
CA GLU A 156 10.39 -5.20 -18.31
C GLU A 156 9.53 -6.31 -18.93
N THR A 157 9.47 -7.45 -18.26
CA THR A 157 8.68 -8.62 -18.68
C THR A 157 7.18 -8.40 -18.64
N ASP A 158 6.72 -7.38 -17.91
CA ASP A 158 5.31 -7.13 -17.61
C ASP A 158 4.84 -5.77 -18.17
N ARG A 159 5.65 -5.11 -19.00
CA ARG A 159 5.32 -3.79 -19.57
C ARG A 159 3.98 -3.75 -20.27
N ALA A 160 3.61 -4.82 -20.96
CA ALA A 160 2.34 -4.93 -21.66
C ALA A 160 1.11 -4.83 -20.72
N PHE A 161 1.30 -4.99 -19.41
CA PHE A 161 0.23 -4.89 -18.43
C PHE A 161 -0.22 -3.45 -18.16
N ALA A 162 0.57 -2.45 -18.58
CA ALA A 162 0.25 -1.04 -18.41
C ALA A 162 -1.05 -0.62 -19.13
N ASP A 163 -1.28 -1.21 -20.29
CA ASP A 163 -2.43 -0.90 -21.16
C ASP A 163 -3.61 -1.86 -20.96
N ALA A 164 -3.52 -2.78 -19.99
CA ALA A 164 -4.54 -3.78 -19.73
C ALA A 164 -5.86 -3.17 -19.22
N ASP A 165 -6.98 -3.56 -19.78
CA ASP A 165 -8.31 -3.13 -19.35
C ASP A 165 -8.93 -4.05 -18.28
N CYS A 166 -8.44 -5.29 -18.18
CA CYS A 166 -8.83 -6.22 -17.12
C CYS A 166 -7.61 -6.99 -16.58
N TYR A 167 -7.76 -7.61 -15.40
CA TYR A 167 -6.73 -8.54 -14.90
C TYR A 167 -6.57 -9.78 -15.78
N CYS A 168 -7.56 -10.09 -16.58
CA CYS A 168 -7.52 -11.17 -17.59
C CYS A 168 -6.50 -10.92 -18.71
N ASP A 169 -6.09 -9.66 -18.90
CA ASP A 169 -5.05 -9.29 -19.86
C ASP A 169 -3.64 -9.40 -19.27
N TRP A 170 -3.52 -9.58 -17.97
CA TRP A 170 -2.23 -9.82 -17.33
C TRP A 170 -1.78 -11.26 -17.54
N ARG A 171 -1.18 -11.50 -18.73
CA ARG A 171 -0.74 -12.81 -19.18
C ARG A 171 0.69 -13.10 -18.76
N PHE A 172 0.86 -13.97 -17.76
CA PHE A 172 2.17 -14.39 -17.27
C PHE A 172 2.71 -15.54 -18.12
N VAL A 173 3.27 -15.22 -19.28
CA VAL A 173 3.69 -16.20 -20.30
C VAL A 173 5.21 -16.37 -20.27
N TYR A 174 5.69 -17.62 -20.35
CA TYR A 174 7.08 -17.97 -20.56
C TYR A 174 7.31 -18.30 -22.03
N LEU A 175 8.05 -17.44 -22.75
CA LEU A 175 8.48 -17.66 -24.12
C LEU A 175 10.02 -17.50 -24.17
N PRO A 176 10.77 -18.58 -24.48
CA PRO A 176 12.23 -18.56 -24.49
C PRO A 176 12.82 -17.46 -25.37
N GLN A 177 12.18 -17.19 -26.51
CA GLN A 177 12.62 -16.17 -27.47
C GLN A 177 12.53 -14.75 -26.93
N LEU A 178 11.50 -14.46 -26.12
CA LEU A 178 11.36 -13.16 -25.49
C LEU A 178 12.41 -12.95 -24.41
N GLN A 179 12.71 -13.97 -23.63
CA GLN A 179 13.73 -13.88 -22.58
C GLN A 179 15.16 -13.71 -23.16
N GLN A 180 15.46 -14.34 -24.28
CA GLN A 180 16.75 -14.14 -24.95
C GLN A 180 16.91 -12.71 -25.47
N ARG A 181 15.84 -12.08 -25.95
CA ARG A 181 15.87 -10.66 -26.35
C ARG A 181 16.07 -9.72 -25.19
N MET A 182 15.46 -10.01 -24.05
CA MET A 182 15.57 -9.19 -22.83
C MET A 182 16.92 -9.36 -22.12
N GLY A 183 17.45 -10.58 -22.09
CA GLY A 183 18.78 -10.85 -21.52
C GLY A 183 19.95 -10.29 -22.36
N LYS A 184 19.70 -9.91 -23.61
CA LYS A 184 20.68 -9.32 -24.52
C LYS A 184 20.61 -7.78 -24.57
N ALA A 185 19.69 -7.17 -23.83
CA ALA A 185 19.71 -5.71 -23.63
C ALA A 185 21.01 -5.37 -22.86
N PRO A 186 21.87 -4.47 -23.39
CA PRO A 186 23.04 -4.05 -22.65
C PRO A 186 22.56 -3.46 -21.32
N ALA A 187 23.05 -4.02 -20.21
CA ALA A 187 22.91 -3.39 -18.92
C ALA A 187 23.59 -2.04 -19.02
N THR A 188 22.84 -0.99 -19.31
CA THR A 188 23.32 0.37 -19.14
C THR A 188 23.59 0.50 -17.65
N PRO A 189 24.84 0.61 -17.20
CA PRO A 189 25.11 0.82 -15.80
C PRO A 189 24.42 2.12 -15.43
N LEU A 190 23.48 2.05 -14.50
CA LEU A 190 22.92 3.21 -13.82
C LEU A 190 24.11 3.92 -13.15
N ARG A 191 24.71 4.85 -13.88
CA ARG A 191 25.71 5.76 -13.32
C ARG A 191 24.97 6.56 -12.24
N PRO A 192 25.33 6.40 -10.96
CA PRO A 192 24.72 7.21 -9.92
C PRO A 192 24.93 8.68 -10.32
N PRO A 193 23.97 9.57 -10.07
CA PRO A 193 24.19 11.00 -10.29
C PRO A 193 25.39 11.40 -9.45
N VAL A 194 26.47 11.78 -10.14
CA VAL A 194 27.62 12.42 -9.49
C VAL A 194 27.09 13.74 -8.98
N LEU A 195 26.87 13.83 -7.67
CA LEU A 195 26.71 15.10 -6.98
C LEU A 195 28.02 15.85 -7.17
N ASP A 196 28.03 16.74 -8.16
CA ASP A 196 29.09 17.73 -8.34
C ASP A 196 28.99 18.71 -7.16
N LEU A 197 29.61 18.31 -6.05
CA LEU A 197 29.90 19.21 -4.94
C LEU A 197 31.00 20.15 -5.41
N GLY A 198 30.57 21.28 -5.95
CA GLY A 198 31.39 22.33 -6.47
C GLY A 198 32.74 22.48 -5.76
N ARG A 199 33.77 22.03 -6.44
CA ARG A 199 35.15 22.35 -6.10
C ARG A 199 35.33 23.83 -6.31
N ARG A 200 35.21 24.62 -5.26
CA ARG A 200 35.68 25.99 -5.23
C ARG A 200 37.19 25.91 -5.47
N GLU A 201 37.59 26.26 -6.66
CA GLU A 201 38.97 26.63 -6.95
C GLU A 201 39.31 27.83 -6.09
N VAL A 202 40.14 27.56 -5.07
CA VAL A 202 40.83 28.63 -4.35
C VAL A 202 41.92 29.07 -5.32
N GLU A 203 41.67 30.15 -6.02
CA GLU A 203 42.63 30.90 -6.77
C GLU A 203 43.65 31.49 -5.80
N SER A 204 44.76 30.80 -5.63
CA SER A 204 45.94 31.34 -4.92
C SER A 204 46.71 32.18 -5.91
N ASP A 205 46.40 33.47 -5.84
CA ASP A 205 47.27 34.56 -6.32
C ASP A 205 48.66 34.43 -5.64
N SER A 206 49.66 34.06 -6.36
CA SER A 206 51.04 34.22 -5.97
C SER A 206 51.77 34.97 -7.10
N GLY A 207 51.67 36.28 -6.93
CA GLY A 207 52.49 37.22 -7.68
C GLY A 207 53.98 37.07 -7.40
N GLY A 208 54.72 37.34 -8.39
CA GLY A 208 55.98 38.06 -8.16
C GLY A 208 57.26 37.32 -8.39
N SER A 209 57.95 37.74 -9.34
CA SER A 209 59.36 38.25 -9.31
C SER A 209 60.28 37.69 -10.39
N ARG A 210 60.52 38.57 -11.36
CA ARG A 210 61.84 38.97 -11.88
C ARG A 210 63.03 38.05 -11.67
N SER A 211 63.73 37.71 -12.73
CA SER A 211 65.14 38.18 -13.02
C SER A 211 65.69 37.55 -14.31
N ARG A 212 65.96 38.40 -15.25
CA ARG A 212 67.24 38.65 -15.99
C ARG A 212 68.30 37.55 -15.94
N ARG A 213 68.56 36.93 -17.00
CA ARG A 213 69.72 37.06 -17.90
C ARG A 213 69.60 36.15 -19.12
#